data_575e09a527d3af524c2eada09b68ac39
#
_entry.id   575e09a527d3af524c2eada09b68ac39
#
_cell.length_a   1.000
_cell.length_b   1.000
_cell.length_c   1.000
_cell.angle_alpha   90.00
_cell.angle_beta   90.00
_cell.angle_gamma   90.00
#
_symmetry.space_group_name_H-M   'P 1'
#
loop_
_entity.id
_entity.type
_entity.pdbx_description
1 polymer ?
#
loop_
_entity_poly.entity_id
_entity_poly.type
_entity_poly.pdbx_seq_one_letter_code
_entity_poly.pdbx_strand_id
1 'polypeptide(L)'
;MRTKAGKFRQDSYDENDKFAINKIQKYLLKKNFIIEEKDQEDFDIDIIAYKDGLKYRIEAEVKNTFFTDSGSYPFDTVSFLGRKKKYSNEGLFYYFLLCKKNNSFLYCTSDIIYQEKYKEIKEVNTVHRFGTDVFYRVPRQLCNFRTFNQ
;
A
#
# COMPACT_ATOMS: atom_id res chain seq x y z
N MET A 1 -18.89 0.94 -18.14
CA MET A 1 -17.93 1.19 -19.23
C MET A 1 -17.08 2.40 -18.89
N ARG A 2 -15.78 2.27 -19.03
CA ARG A 2 -14.86 3.35 -18.70
C ARG A 2 -14.78 4.37 -19.82
N THR A 3 -14.76 5.65 -19.46
CA THR A 3 -14.50 6.71 -20.41
C THR A 3 -13.03 6.65 -20.88
N LYS A 4 -12.71 7.36 -21.95
CA LYS A 4 -11.34 7.46 -22.46
C LYS A 4 -10.36 7.94 -21.37
N ALA A 5 -10.77 8.92 -20.57
CA ALA A 5 -9.98 9.44 -19.45
C ALA A 5 -9.84 8.41 -18.33
N GLY A 6 -10.88 7.62 -18.05
CA GLY A 6 -10.84 6.56 -17.07
C GLY A 6 -9.88 5.44 -17.47
N LYS A 7 -9.83 5.11 -18.76
CA LYS A 7 -8.89 4.11 -19.28
C LYS A 7 -7.44 4.58 -19.12
N PHE A 8 -7.15 5.84 -19.42
CA PHE A 8 -5.82 6.41 -19.26
C PHE A 8 -5.36 6.36 -17.80
N ARG A 9 -6.26 6.69 -16.87
CA ARG A 9 -5.99 6.60 -15.43
C ARG A 9 -5.70 5.17 -15.01
N GLN A 10 -6.44 4.21 -15.53
CA GLN A 10 -6.25 2.80 -15.19
C GLN A 10 -4.86 2.33 -15.61
N ASP A 11 -4.41 2.73 -16.79
CA ASP A 11 -3.08 2.37 -17.27
C ASP A 11 -1.99 2.92 -16.34
N SER A 12 -2.12 4.17 -15.88
CA SER A 12 -1.19 4.78 -14.94
C SER A 12 -1.20 4.05 -13.58
N TYR A 13 -2.38 3.68 -13.11
CA TYR A 13 -2.55 2.91 -11.88
C TYR A 13 -1.86 1.55 -12.00
N ASP A 14 -2.09 0.86 -13.11
CA ASP A 14 -1.52 -0.47 -13.32
C ASP A 14 0.02 -0.41 -13.35
N GLU A 15 0.60 0.62 -13.96
CA GLU A 15 2.04 0.82 -13.98
C GLU A 15 2.61 1.05 -12.58
N ASN A 16 1.96 1.90 -11.78
CA ASN A 16 2.38 2.17 -10.41
C ASN A 16 2.25 0.93 -9.53
N ASP A 17 1.16 0.19 -9.68
CA ASP A 17 0.96 -1.04 -8.94
C ASP A 17 2.04 -2.07 -9.28
N LYS A 18 2.34 -2.25 -10.56
CA LYS A 18 3.40 -3.17 -11.00
C LYS A 18 4.76 -2.75 -10.46
N PHE A 19 5.05 -1.46 -10.49
CA PHE A 19 6.28 -0.92 -9.95
C PHE A 19 6.42 -1.27 -8.46
N ALA A 20 5.37 -0.99 -7.68
CA ALA A 20 5.37 -1.25 -6.25
C ALA A 20 5.53 -2.74 -5.95
N ILE A 21 4.74 -3.58 -6.61
CA ILE A 21 4.79 -5.04 -6.42
C ILE A 21 6.17 -5.57 -6.74
N ASN A 22 6.75 -5.18 -7.88
CA ASN A 22 8.07 -5.64 -8.30
C ASN A 22 9.16 -5.25 -7.31
N LYS A 23 9.13 -4.01 -6.83
CA LYS A 23 10.11 -3.51 -5.87
C LYS A 23 10.05 -4.30 -4.55
N ILE A 24 8.84 -4.50 -4.04
CA ILE A 24 8.66 -5.23 -2.78
C ILE A 24 9.04 -6.68 -2.94
N GLN A 25 8.68 -7.33 -4.05
CA GLN A 25 9.06 -8.72 -4.30
C GLN A 25 10.58 -8.88 -4.29
N LYS A 26 11.31 -8.00 -4.97
CA LYS A 26 12.78 -8.05 -4.98
C LYS A 26 13.35 -7.87 -3.58
N TYR A 27 12.80 -6.94 -2.80
CA TYR A 27 13.22 -6.72 -1.43
C TYR A 27 13.01 -7.98 -0.57
N LEU A 28 11.84 -8.59 -0.68
CA LEU A 28 11.50 -9.80 0.08
C LEU A 28 12.41 -10.96 -0.29
N LEU A 29 12.71 -11.14 -1.58
CA LEU A 29 13.62 -12.19 -2.02
C LEU A 29 15.02 -12.01 -1.43
N LYS A 30 15.50 -10.77 -1.35
CA LYS A 30 16.78 -10.46 -0.71
C LYS A 30 16.77 -10.77 0.79
N LYS A 31 15.61 -10.75 1.42
CA LYS A 31 15.43 -11.06 2.83
C LYS A 31 15.06 -12.51 3.08
N ASN A 32 15.22 -13.36 2.07
CA ASN A 32 15.00 -14.81 2.13
C ASN A 32 13.54 -15.23 2.28
N PHE A 33 12.62 -14.41 1.79
CA PHE A 33 11.22 -14.82 1.67
C PHE A 33 11.02 -15.65 0.42
N ILE A 34 10.05 -16.55 0.48
CA ILE A 34 9.54 -17.28 -0.68
C ILE A 34 8.24 -16.61 -1.09
N ILE A 35 8.13 -16.24 -2.36
CA ILE A 35 6.94 -15.53 -2.86
C ILE A 35 6.05 -16.53 -3.58
N GLU A 36 4.76 -16.53 -3.22
CA GLU A 36 3.77 -17.37 -3.87
C GLU A 36 3.47 -16.81 -5.25
N GLU A 37 3.48 -17.69 -6.27
CA GLU A 37 3.05 -17.29 -7.60
C GLU A 37 1.54 -17.09 -7.60
N LYS A 38 1.10 -15.95 -8.13
CA LYS A 38 -0.32 -15.61 -8.25
C LYS A 38 -0.74 -15.66 -9.70
N ASP A 39 -1.94 -16.20 -9.92
CA ASP A 39 -2.61 -16.11 -11.20
C ASP A 39 -2.90 -14.63 -11.51
N GLN A 40 -2.72 -14.23 -12.77
CA GLN A 40 -2.98 -12.85 -13.20
C GLN A 40 -4.43 -12.42 -12.99
N GLU A 41 -5.35 -13.37 -12.85
CA GLU A 41 -6.75 -13.09 -12.62
C GLU A 41 -7.11 -12.99 -11.12
N ASP A 42 -6.14 -13.20 -10.24
CA ASP A 42 -6.36 -13.13 -8.81
C ASP A 42 -6.30 -11.67 -8.35
N PHE A 43 -7.48 -11.11 -8.03
CA PHE A 43 -7.62 -9.73 -7.59
C PHE A 43 -7.56 -9.57 -6.07
N ASP A 44 -7.17 -10.61 -5.36
CA ASP A 44 -6.98 -10.54 -3.92
C ASP A 44 -5.71 -9.76 -3.58
N ILE A 45 -5.17 -9.96 -2.39
CA ILE A 45 -4.02 -9.23 -1.90
C ILE A 45 -2.82 -9.32 -2.87
N ASP A 46 -2.04 -8.25 -2.97
CA ASP A 46 -1.00 -8.11 -4.00
C ASP A 46 0.10 -9.16 -3.93
N ILE A 47 0.59 -9.46 -2.73
CA ILE A 47 1.71 -10.39 -2.54
C ILE A 47 1.42 -11.33 -1.38
N ILE A 48 1.71 -12.61 -1.58
CA ILE A 48 1.74 -13.59 -0.49
C ILE A 48 3.16 -14.15 -0.43
N ALA A 49 3.78 -14.06 0.74
CA ALA A 49 5.15 -14.49 0.94
C ALA A 49 5.25 -15.35 2.21
N TYR A 50 6.28 -16.20 2.25
CA TYR A 50 6.53 -17.09 3.37
C TYR A 50 7.97 -16.96 3.84
N LYS A 51 8.14 -17.00 5.15
CA LYS A 51 9.47 -17.04 5.76
C LYS A 51 9.35 -17.73 7.13
N ASP A 52 10.26 -18.65 7.38
CA ASP A 52 10.33 -19.39 8.66
C ASP A 52 8.99 -20.02 9.06
N GLY A 53 8.26 -20.55 8.07
CA GLY A 53 6.97 -21.20 8.29
C GLY A 53 5.80 -20.24 8.49
N LEU A 54 6.01 -18.93 8.41
CA LEU A 54 4.97 -17.92 8.58
C LEU A 54 4.53 -17.37 7.22
N LYS A 55 3.24 -17.14 7.09
CA LYS A 55 2.63 -16.55 5.90
C LYS A 55 2.47 -15.05 6.10
N TYR A 56 2.90 -14.28 5.12
CA TYR A 56 2.79 -12.82 5.10
C TYR A 56 1.93 -12.40 3.93
N ARG A 57 0.91 -11.59 4.21
CA ARG A 57 0.02 -11.00 3.21
C ARG A 57 0.37 -9.53 3.08
N ILE A 58 0.57 -9.05 1.86
CA ILE A 58 1.16 -7.73 1.62
C ILE A 58 0.40 -6.99 0.53
N GLU A 59 0.03 -5.74 0.82
CA GLU A 59 -0.46 -4.76 -0.13
C GLU A 59 0.66 -3.76 -0.40
N ALA A 60 0.82 -3.36 -1.66
CA ALA A 60 1.87 -2.43 -2.06
C ALA A 60 1.33 -1.35 -2.97
N GLU A 61 1.58 -0.09 -2.61
CA GLU A 61 1.16 1.07 -3.40
C GLU A 61 2.31 2.07 -3.49
N VAL A 62 2.27 2.89 -4.54
CA VAL A 62 3.17 4.03 -4.69
C VAL A 62 2.54 5.23 -4.00
N LYS A 63 3.35 5.96 -3.25
CA LYS A 63 2.95 7.21 -2.63
C LYS A 63 3.76 8.36 -3.23
N ASN A 64 3.08 9.45 -3.55
CA ASN A 64 3.73 10.60 -4.18
C ASN A 64 4.48 11.50 -3.20
N THR A 65 4.34 11.27 -1.90
CA THR A 65 5.05 12.02 -0.88
C THR A 65 6.52 11.63 -0.85
N PHE A 66 7.41 12.61 -0.82
CA PHE A 66 8.84 12.35 -0.68
C PHE A 66 9.19 12.10 0.79
N PHE A 67 9.94 11.05 1.05
CA PHE A 67 10.46 10.76 2.38
C PHE A 67 11.64 9.78 2.27
N THR A 68 12.52 9.79 3.27
CA THR A 68 13.59 8.80 3.44
C THR A 68 13.45 8.07 4.77
N ASP A 69 12.90 8.73 5.76
CA ASP A 69 12.69 8.18 7.11
C ASP A 69 11.50 8.87 7.77
N SER A 70 11.20 8.50 9.00
CA SER A 70 10.10 9.12 9.75
C SER A 70 10.29 10.61 9.94
N GLY A 71 11.52 11.04 10.16
CA GLY A 71 11.83 12.45 10.40
C GLY A 71 11.65 13.34 9.16
N SER A 72 11.86 12.79 7.96
CA SER A 72 11.71 13.54 6.72
C SER A 72 10.31 13.49 6.15
N TYR A 73 9.43 12.62 6.68
CA TYR A 73 8.04 12.55 6.24
C TYR A 73 7.32 13.86 6.63
N PRO A 74 6.71 14.56 5.65
CA PRO A 74 6.26 15.94 5.90
C PRO A 74 4.95 16.08 6.66
N PHE A 75 4.25 14.98 6.95
CA PHE A 75 2.95 15.01 7.63
C PHE A 75 3.01 14.27 8.96
N ASP A 76 2.14 14.64 9.90
CA ASP A 76 2.04 13.96 11.19
C ASP A 76 1.45 12.56 11.07
N THR A 77 0.62 12.35 10.05
CA THR A 77 -0.05 11.08 9.82
C THR A 77 0.20 10.56 8.43
N VAL A 78 0.09 9.25 8.28
CA VAL A 78 0.14 8.55 7.00
C VAL A 78 -1.27 8.08 6.66
N SER A 79 -1.74 8.42 5.45
CA SER A 79 -3.08 8.05 5.00
C SER A 79 -3.05 6.72 4.27
N PHE A 80 -3.94 5.82 4.69
CA PHE A 80 -4.14 4.52 4.05
C PHE A 80 -5.57 4.43 3.51
N LEU A 81 -5.76 3.73 2.39
CA LEU A 81 -7.06 3.60 1.77
C LEU A 81 -7.99 2.72 2.60
N GLY A 82 -9.20 3.21 2.87
CA GLY A 82 -10.19 2.45 3.62
C GLY A 82 -10.72 1.23 2.88
N ARG A 83 -10.78 1.29 1.54
CA ARG A 83 -11.27 0.17 0.72
C ARG A 83 -10.42 -1.09 0.86
N LYS A 84 -9.18 -0.98 1.31
CA LYS A 84 -8.30 -2.14 1.51
C LYS A 84 -8.57 -2.86 2.81
N LYS A 85 -9.38 -2.29 3.70
CA LYS A 85 -9.75 -2.91 4.97
C LYS A 85 -10.34 -4.31 4.79
N LYS A 86 -11.02 -4.54 3.68
CA LYS A 86 -11.64 -5.85 3.38
C LYS A 86 -10.64 -7.00 3.41
N TYR A 87 -9.37 -6.74 3.09
CA TYR A 87 -8.34 -7.77 3.10
C TYR A 87 -7.98 -8.23 4.52
N SER A 88 -8.29 -7.42 5.54
CA SER A 88 -8.06 -7.80 6.93
C SER A 88 -9.04 -8.87 7.43
N ASN A 89 -10.13 -9.11 6.71
CA ASN A 89 -11.09 -10.16 7.07
C ASN A 89 -10.50 -11.57 6.97
N GLU A 90 -9.47 -11.75 6.15
CA GLU A 90 -8.79 -13.03 5.98
C GLU A 90 -7.53 -13.16 6.82
N GLY A 91 -7.22 -12.15 7.63
CA GLY A 91 -6.07 -12.11 8.51
C GLY A 91 -5.26 -10.84 8.38
N LEU A 92 -4.23 -10.75 9.20
CA LEU A 92 -3.33 -9.60 9.21
C LEU A 92 -2.65 -9.43 7.87
N PHE A 93 -2.53 -8.19 7.40
CA PHE A 93 -1.70 -7.90 6.25
C PHE A 93 -0.80 -6.68 6.51
N TYR A 94 0.27 -6.60 5.74
CA TYR A 94 1.25 -5.51 5.77
C TYR A 94 0.97 -4.59 4.60
N TYR A 95 0.79 -3.32 4.88
CA TYR A 95 0.46 -2.32 3.87
C TYR A 95 1.71 -1.48 3.62
N PHE A 96 2.32 -1.64 2.44
CA PHE A 96 3.54 -0.96 2.03
C PHE A 96 3.22 0.24 1.16
N LEU A 97 3.83 1.38 1.47
CA LEU A 97 3.75 2.59 0.65
C LEU A 97 5.16 2.97 0.22
N LEU A 98 5.38 2.99 -1.08
CA LEU A 98 6.70 3.25 -1.67
C LEU A 98 6.81 4.70 -2.11
N CYS A 99 7.94 5.32 -1.80
CA CYS A 99 8.28 6.62 -2.35
C CYS A 99 8.85 6.41 -3.75
N LYS A 100 8.12 6.89 -4.77
CA LYS A 100 8.51 6.66 -6.16
C LYS A 100 9.82 7.35 -6.53
N LYS A 101 10.15 8.45 -5.84
CA LYS A 101 11.28 9.31 -6.19
C LYS A 101 12.61 8.87 -5.60
N ASN A 102 12.60 7.90 -4.71
CA ASN A 102 13.83 7.37 -4.11
C ASN A 102 13.64 5.91 -3.69
N ASN A 103 14.63 5.33 -3.04
CA ASN A 103 14.62 3.92 -2.62
C ASN A 103 14.07 3.73 -1.21
N SER A 104 13.01 4.45 -0.85
CA SER A 104 12.41 4.38 0.47
C SER A 104 11.01 3.82 0.42
N PHE A 105 10.60 3.22 1.53
CA PHE A 105 9.22 2.80 1.72
C PHE A 105 8.88 2.85 3.20
N LEU A 106 7.58 2.86 3.46
CA LEU A 106 7.08 2.67 4.81
C LEU A 106 6.07 1.54 4.80
N TYR A 107 5.83 0.93 5.95
CA TYR A 107 4.74 -0.02 6.08
C TYR A 107 4.12 0.04 7.45
N CYS A 108 2.86 -0.40 7.52
CA CYS A 108 2.13 -0.56 8.77
C CYS A 108 1.23 -1.78 8.64
N THR A 109 0.86 -2.37 9.75
CA THR A 109 0.03 -3.57 9.75
C THR A 109 -1.45 -3.21 9.83
N SER A 110 -2.31 -4.07 9.28
CA SER A 110 -3.74 -3.81 9.17
C SER A 110 -4.43 -3.64 10.53
N ASP A 111 -3.96 -4.33 11.57
CA ASP A 111 -4.52 -4.21 12.93
C ASP A 111 -4.31 -2.81 13.52
N ILE A 112 -3.20 -2.16 13.17
CA ILE A 112 -2.94 -0.78 13.60
C ILE A 112 -3.73 0.19 12.73
N ILE A 113 -3.67 0.01 11.41
CA ILE A 113 -4.24 0.95 10.43
C ILE A 113 -5.75 1.12 10.63
N TYR A 114 -6.48 0.01 10.74
CA TYR A 114 -7.94 0.02 10.64
C TYR A 114 -8.65 0.16 11.96
N GLN A 115 -8.03 0.87 12.91
CA GLN A 115 -8.69 1.26 14.14
C GLN A 115 -9.62 2.45 13.88
N GLU A 116 -10.82 2.42 14.48
CA GLU A 116 -11.82 3.45 14.25
C GLU A 116 -11.33 4.86 14.57
N LYS A 117 -10.45 5.01 15.54
CA LYS A 117 -9.91 6.33 15.93
C LYS A 117 -9.09 7.01 14.83
N TYR A 118 -8.65 6.25 13.80
CA TYR A 118 -7.89 6.83 12.68
C TYR A 118 -8.75 7.07 11.44
N LYS A 119 -10.00 6.68 11.48
CA LYS A 119 -10.92 6.76 10.34
C LYS A 119 -11.27 8.20 10.02
N GLU A 120 -11.17 8.55 8.74
CA GLU A 120 -11.60 9.86 8.24
C GLU A 120 -12.41 9.67 6.98
N ILE A 121 -13.56 10.34 6.92
CA ILE A 121 -14.43 10.32 5.75
C ILE A 121 -14.26 11.64 5.03
N LYS A 122 -13.91 11.59 3.75
CA LYS A 122 -13.74 12.79 2.92
C LYS A 122 -14.70 12.77 1.75
N GLU A 123 -15.22 13.95 1.42
CA GLU A 123 -15.95 14.12 0.18
C GLU A 123 -14.96 14.10 -0.98
N VAL A 124 -15.30 13.31 -2.01
CA VAL A 124 -14.53 13.22 -3.24
C VAL A 124 -15.35 13.89 -4.32
N ASN A 125 -14.82 14.96 -4.89
CA ASN A 125 -15.47 15.70 -5.96
C ASN A 125 -14.49 15.86 -7.12
N THR A 126 -14.38 14.80 -7.91
CA THR A 126 -13.52 14.78 -9.09
C THR A 126 -14.37 14.61 -10.35
N VAL A 127 -13.77 14.83 -11.50
CA VAL A 127 -14.44 14.64 -12.79
C VAL A 127 -14.98 13.22 -12.97
N HIS A 128 -14.37 12.25 -12.31
CA HIS A 128 -14.68 10.83 -12.48
C HIS A 128 -15.38 10.21 -11.29
N ARG A 129 -15.51 10.92 -10.17
CA ARG A 129 -16.01 10.33 -8.95
C ARG A 129 -16.65 11.36 -8.03
N PHE A 130 -17.87 11.06 -7.59
CA PHE A 130 -18.59 11.83 -6.59
C PHE A 130 -18.88 10.95 -5.38
N GLY A 131 -19.04 11.59 -4.24
CA GLY A 131 -19.43 10.91 -3.01
C GLY A 131 -18.38 11.04 -1.93
N THR A 132 -18.33 10.06 -1.04
CA THR A 132 -17.41 10.05 0.08
C THR A 132 -16.39 8.93 -0.10
N ASP A 133 -15.18 9.15 0.39
CA ASP A 133 -14.14 8.15 0.46
C ASP A 133 -13.65 8.03 1.90
N VAL A 134 -13.21 6.85 2.27
CA VAL A 134 -12.76 6.57 3.63
C VAL A 134 -11.25 6.36 3.62
N PHE A 135 -10.57 7.10 4.51
CA PHE A 135 -9.14 6.97 4.74
C PHE A 135 -8.89 6.69 6.21
N TYR A 136 -7.76 6.08 6.49
CA TYR A 136 -7.30 5.90 7.87
C TYR A 136 -5.98 6.64 8.01
N ARG A 137 -5.96 7.62 8.92
CA ARG A 137 -4.79 8.47 9.16
C ARG A 137 -4.07 8.01 10.41
N VAL A 138 -2.99 7.30 10.19
CA VAL A 138 -2.21 6.66 11.24
C VAL A 138 -1.04 7.57 11.62
N PRO A 139 -0.77 7.81 12.91
CA PRO A 139 0.43 8.56 13.29
C PRO A 139 1.67 7.94 12.69
N ARG A 140 2.54 8.80 12.13
CA ARG A 140 3.75 8.31 11.46
C ARG A 140 4.67 7.49 12.38
N GLN A 141 4.60 7.75 13.68
CA GLN A 141 5.40 7.02 14.66
C GLN A 141 5.04 5.54 14.76
N LEU A 142 3.83 5.18 14.31
CA LEU A 142 3.37 3.79 14.29
C LEU A 142 3.71 3.09 12.99
N CYS A 143 4.26 3.81 12.03
CA CYS A 143 4.69 3.24 10.75
C CYS A 143 6.19 2.96 10.77
N ASN A 144 6.60 1.96 10.01
CA ASN A 144 7.99 1.55 9.91
C ASN A 144 8.59 2.10 8.61
N PHE A 145 9.62 2.92 8.73
CA PHE A 145 10.29 3.53 7.57
C PHE A 145 11.59 2.79 7.29
N ARG A 146 11.81 2.42 6.03
CA ARG A 146 12.97 1.61 5.59
C ARG A 146 13.46 2.09 4.24
N THR A 147 14.65 1.65 3.88
CA THR A 147 15.16 1.79 2.51
C THR A 147 15.34 0.40 1.90
N PHE A 148 15.27 0.34 0.57
CA PHE A 148 15.44 -0.93 -0.13
C PHE A 148 16.87 -1.46 -0.06
N ASN A 149 17.81 -0.64 0.36
CA ASN A 149 19.22 -1.01 0.50
C ASN A 149 19.55 -1.62 1.85
N GLN A 150 18.60 -1.68 2.75
CA GLN A 150 18.79 -2.24 4.10
C GLN A 150 18.56 -3.73 4.18
#